data_7b872a3ac9fbb165bf0b2b9379e1cfa3
#
_entry.id   7b872a3ac9fbb165bf0b2b9379e1cfa3
#
_cell.length_a   1.000
_cell.length_b   1.000
_cell.length_c   1.000
_cell.angle_alpha   90.00
_cell.angle_beta   90.00
_cell.angle_gamma   90.00
#
_symmetry.space_group_name_H-M   'P 1'
#
loop_
_entity.id
_entity.type
_entity.pdbx_description
1 polymer ?
#
loop_
_entity_poly.entity_id
_entity_poly.type
_entity_poly.pdbx_seq_one_letter_code
_entity_poly.pdbx_strand_id
1 'polypeptide(L)'
;MESNPYDIIEKYLKDSDVAVFEHPERDCIYVEGEFVKKIKYDHPNLLEDQLDFYRDMCYPRNNGLYELPVRVQRNNSLTQKMGWTWWEQICMFSSRDQISFPFVCHQLGIKPTILPGRANTIRGNDIMPQLIFSHHSRV
;
A
#
# COMPACT_ATOMS: atom_id res chain seq x y z
N MET A 1 -4.99 1.44 -27.25
CA MET A 1 -5.23 0.01 -27.03
C MET A 1 -5.74 -0.16 -25.60
N GLU A 2 -7.00 -0.50 -25.47
CA GLU A 2 -7.57 -0.77 -24.15
C GLU A 2 -7.03 -2.11 -23.66
N SER A 3 -6.25 -2.11 -22.59
CA SER A 3 -5.81 -3.34 -21.98
C SER A 3 -6.94 -3.94 -21.14
N ASN A 4 -7.18 -5.22 -21.33
CA ASN A 4 -8.14 -5.97 -20.54
C ASN A 4 -7.67 -6.01 -19.07
N PRO A 5 -8.51 -5.62 -18.09
CA PRO A 5 -8.14 -5.71 -16.68
C PRO A 5 -7.68 -7.11 -16.24
N TYR A 6 -8.21 -8.16 -16.85
CA TYR A 6 -7.80 -9.52 -16.55
C TYR A 6 -6.35 -9.81 -16.96
N ASP A 7 -5.88 -9.23 -18.06
CA ASP A 7 -4.49 -9.40 -18.50
C ASP A 7 -3.52 -8.75 -17.51
N ILE A 8 -3.91 -7.62 -16.92
CA ILE A 8 -3.15 -6.94 -15.88
C ILE A 8 -3.07 -7.81 -14.62
N ILE A 9 -4.19 -8.37 -14.22
CA ILE A 9 -4.28 -9.24 -13.04
C ILE A 9 -3.37 -10.46 -13.21
N GLU A 10 -3.47 -11.16 -14.30
CA GLU A 10 -2.65 -12.36 -14.56
C GLU A 10 -1.17 -12.03 -14.67
N LYS A 11 -0.82 -10.94 -15.32
CA LYS A 11 0.57 -10.54 -15.53
C LYS A 11 1.26 -10.10 -14.23
N TYR A 12 0.56 -9.39 -13.35
CA TYR A 12 1.20 -8.69 -12.23
C TYR A 12 0.91 -9.26 -10.85
N LEU A 13 -0.21 -9.90 -10.62
CA LEU A 13 -0.51 -10.49 -9.31
C LEU A 13 0.30 -11.76 -9.04
N LYS A 14 0.51 -12.60 -10.05
CA LYS A 14 1.24 -13.85 -9.90
C LYS A 14 0.67 -14.71 -8.75
N ASP A 15 1.49 -15.05 -7.77
CA ASP A 15 1.10 -15.87 -6.62
C ASP A 15 0.44 -15.08 -5.49
N SER A 16 0.46 -13.76 -5.53
CA SER A 16 -0.17 -12.90 -4.52
C SER A 16 -1.54 -12.43 -4.99
N ASP A 17 -2.44 -12.20 -4.03
CA ASP A 17 -3.73 -11.57 -4.30
C ASP A 17 -3.67 -10.04 -4.39
N VAL A 18 -2.51 -9.44 -4.09
CA VAL A 18 -2.30 -7.99 -4.08
C VAL A 18 -0.97 -7.66 -4.74
N ALA A 19 -0.97 -6.62 -5.57
CA ALA A 19 0.24 -6.04 -6.14
C ALA A 19 0.25 -4.53 -5.94
N VAL A 20 1.39 -4.00 -5.52
CA VAL A 20 1.59 -2.58 -5.18
C VAL A 20 2.94 -2.10 -5.68
N PHE A 21 3.11 -0.77 -5.73
CA PHE A 21 4.42 -0.17 -5.99
C PHE A 21 5.24 -0.09 -4.71
N GLU A 22 6.54 -0.32 -4.84
CA GLU A 22 7.49 -0.13 -3.75
C GLU A 22 7.75 1.36 -3.53
N HIS A 23 7.92 1.76 -2.26
CA HIS A 23 8.30 3.13 -1.94
C HIS A 23 9.72 3.43 -2.46
N PRO A 24 9.93 4.57 -3.16
CA PRO A 24 11.20 4.82 -3.87
C PRO A 24 12.37 5.15 -2.95
N GLU A 25 12.12 5.59 -1.71
CA GLU A 25 13.16 6.13 -0.83
C GLU A 25 13.32 5.38 0.48
N ARG A 26 12.27 4.76 0.98
CA ARG A 26 12.25 4.10 2.31
C ARG A 26 11.65 2.71 2.23
N ASP A 27 12.01 1.86 3.18
CA ASP A 27 11.55 0.48 3.27
C ASP A 27 11.05 0.09 4.68
N CYS A 28 10.83 1.07 5.54
CA CYS A 28 10.53 0.85 6.96
C CYS A 28 9.42 1.78 7.43
N ILE A 29 8.34 1.20 7.98
CA ILE A 29 7.21 1.99 8.50
C ILE A 29 7.61 2.91 9.66
N TYR A 30 8.59 2.50 10.48
CA TYR A 30 9.06 3.32 11.61
C TYR A 30 9.82 4.54 11.13
N VAL A 31 10.63 4.40 10.11
CA VAL A 31 11.34 5.52 9.47
C VAL A 31 10.34 6.45 8.77
N GLU A 32 9.35 5.89 8.09
CA GLU A 32 8.28 6.68 7.46
C GLU A 32 7.49 7.46 8.50
N GLY A 33 7.16 6.83 9.64
CA GLY A 33 6.44 7.49 10.73
C GLY A 33 7.20 8.69 11.28
N GLU A 34 8.51 8.58 11.48
CA GLU A 34 9.36 9.68 11.90
C GLU A 34 9.40 10.81 10.86
N PHE A 35 9.49 10.46 9.59
CA PHE A 35 9.43 11.43 8.50
C PHE A 35 8.08 12.17 8.47
N VAL A 36 6.97 11.47 8.57
CA VAL A 36 5.62 12.06 8.58
C VAL A 36 5.42 12.98 9.77
N LYS A 37 5.91 12.61 10.96
CA LYS A 37 5.89 13.48 12.15
C LYS A 37 6.69 14.76 11.92
N LYS A 38 7.87 14.64 11.33
CA LYS A 38 8.77 15.76 11.06
C LYS A 38 8.15 16.79 10.10
N ILE A 39 7.46 16.34 9.07
CA ILE A 39 6.78 17.23 8.12
C ILE A 39 5.38 17.63 8.56
N LYS A 40 4.94 17.17 9.71
CA LYS A 40 3.61 17.47 10.30
C LYS A 40 2.44 17.09 9.38
N TYR A 41 2.56 15.98 8.71
CA TYR A 41 1.56 15.52 7.74
C TYR A 41 0.35 14.86 8.40
N ASP A 42 0.49 14.40 9.65
CA ASP A 42 -0.59 13.82 10.44
C ASP A 42 -0.34 14.10 11.92
N HIS A 43 -1.31 13.75 12.77
CA HIS A 43 -1.26 13.99 14.19
C HIS A 43 -0.13 13.18 14.85
N PRO A 44 0.87 13.82 15.49
CA PRO A 44 2.06 13.13 15.98
C PRO A 44 1.77 12.10 17.06
N ASN A 45 0.79 12.34 17.94
CA ASN A 45 0.42 11.40 18.99
C ASN A 45 -0.23 10.13 18.45
N LEU A 46 -1.08 10.27 17.42
CA LEU A 46 -1.68 9.11 16.77
C LEU A 46 -0.64 8.26 16.05
N LEU A 47 0.33 8.89 15.41
CA LEU A 47 1.46 8.21 14.78
C LEU A 47 2.32 7.47 15.81
N GLU A 48 2.62 8.11 16.92
CA GLU A 48 3.41 7.50 18.00
C GLU A 48 2.71 6.29 18.60
N ASP A 49 1.43 6.42 18.93
CA ASP A 49 0.61 5.33 19.47
C ASP A 49 0.53 4.16 18.47
N GLN A 50 0.41 4.47 17.18
CA GLN A 50 0.40 3.46 16.11
C GLN A 50 1.72 2.70 16.02
N LEU A 51 2.83 3.41 16.01
CA LEU A 51 4.15 2.79 15.93
C LEU A 51 4.48 1.98 17.18
N ASP A 52 4.10 2.47 18.37
CA ASP A 52 4.25 1.74 19.62
C ASP A 52 3.43 0.46 19.62
N PHE A 53 2.20 0.51 19.16
CA PHE A 53 1.37 -0.69 19.01
C PHE A 53 2.01 -1.71 18.07
N TYR A 54 2.58 -1.26 16.95
CA TYR A 54 3.25 -2.17 16.02
C TYR A 54 4.54 -2.76 16.58
N ARG A 55 5.28 -2.00 17.40
CA ARG A 55 6.43 -2.52 18.14
C ARG A 55 6.02 -3.58 19.15
N ASP A 56 4.95 -3.34 19.90
CA ASP A 56 4.39 -4.29 20.87
C ASP A 56 3.91 -5.57 20.19
N MET A 57 3.42 -5.48 18.97
CA MET A 57 3.05 -6.62 18.13
C MET A 57 4.24 -7.27 17.43
N CYS A 58 5.45 -6.84 17.73
CA CYS A 58 6.69 -7.36 17.14
C CYS A 58 6.79 -7.20 15.61
N TYR A 59 6.18 -6.16 15.07
CA TYR A 59 6.34 -5.88 13.62
C TYR A 59 7.79 -5.48 13.32
N PRO A 60 8.47 -6.17 12.39
CA PRO A 60 9.90 -5.96 12.15
C PRO A 60 10.21 -4.65 11.46
N ARG A 61 11.42 -4.16 11.66
CA ARG A 61 11.96 -3.04 10.89
C ARG A 61 12.32 -3.50 9.47
N ASN A 62 12.36 -2.55 8.53
CA ASN A 62 12.79 -2.78 7.15
C ASN A 62 12.05 -3.94 6.46
N ASN A 63 10.75 -4.03 6.71
CA ASN A 63 9.90 -5.10 6.20
C ASN A 63 9.03 -4.68 5.01
N GLY A 64 9.45 -3.64 4.32
CA GLY A 64 8.77 -3.10 3.17
C GLY A 64 7.96 -1.84 3.46
N LEU A 65 7.89 -0.98 2.48
CA LEU A 65 7.05 0.21 2.44
C LEU A 65 6.58 0.40 1.01
N TYR A 66 5.32 0.81 0.84
CA TYR A 66 4.68 0.81 -0.47
C TYR A 66 4.04 2.15 -0.78
N GLU A 67 4.00 2.50 -2.06
CA GLU A 67 3.16 3.58 -2.56
C GLU A 67 1.81 3.00 -2.98
N LEU A 68 0.72 3.54 -2.44
CA LEU A 68 -0.62 2.96 -2.52
C LEU A 68 -1.65 3.75 -3.35
N PRO A 69 -1.29 4.79 -4.14
CA PRO A 69 -2.29 5.46 -4.96
C PRO A 69 -2.90 4.54 -6.02
N VAL A 70 -2.17 3.50 -6.40
CA VAL A 70 -2.64 2.42 -7.26
C VAL A 70 -2.24 1.09 -6.66
N ARG A 71 -3.19 0.17 -6.58
CA ARG A 71 -2.93 -1.23 -6.29
C ARG A 71 -3.81 -2.12 -7.17
N VAL A 72 -3.31 -3.29 -7.46
CA VAL A 72 -4.06 -4.33 -8.16
C VAL A 72 -4.37 -5.44 -7.16
N GLN A 73 -5.61 -5.87 -7.06
CA GLN A 73 -5.98 -6.94 -6.14
C GLN A 73 -7.11 -7.79 -6.70
N ARG A 74 -7.10 -9.08 -6.34
CA ARG A 74 -8.25 -9.96 -6.54
C ARG A 74 -9.34 -9.61 -5.55
N ASN A 75 -10.57 -9.81 -5.95
CA ASN A 75 -11.71 -9.68 -5.05
C ASN A 75 -12.07 -11.06 -4.50
N ASN A 76 -11.58 -11.37 -3.32
CA ASN A 76 -11.85 -12.63 -2.62
C ASN A 76 -11.97 -12.40 -1.11
N SER A 77 -12.20 -13.47 -0.34
CA SER A 77 -12.39 -13.37 1.10
C SER A 77 -11.16 -12.83 1.83
N LEU A 78 -9.96 -13.14 1.37
CA LEU A 78 -8.71 -12.66 1.96
C LEU A 78 -8.53 -11.15 1.75
N THR A 79 -8.77 -10.65 0.55
CA THR A 79 -8.65 -9.21 0.26
C THR A 79 -9.78 -8.40 0.90
N GLN A 80 -10.95 -8.98 1.07
CA GLN A 80 -12.03 -8.37 1.84
C GLN A 80 -11.65 -8.24 3.32
N LYS A 81 -11.10 -9.29 3.90
CA LYS A 81 -10.56 -9.27 5.27
C LYS A 81 -9.43 -8.25 5.42
N MET A 82 -8.53 -8.17 4.45
CA MET A 82 -7.49 -7.16 4.39
C MET A 82 -8.08 -5.76 4.45
N GLY A 83 -9.09 -5.48 3.65
CA GLY A 83 -9.76 -4.17 3.61
C GLY A 83 -10.38 -3.80 4.95
N TRP A 84 -11.09 -4.70 5.60
CA TRP A 84 -11.69 -4.47 6.92
C TRP A 84 -10.65 -4.27 8.01
N THR A 85 -9.62 -5.10 8.05
CA THR A 85 -8.52 -4.99 9.02
C THR A 85 -7.76 -3.66 8.83
N TRP A 86 -7.54 -3.27 7.59
CA TRP A 86 -6.90 -2.00 7.26
C TRP A 86 -7.75 -0.80 7.69
N TRP A 87 -9.05 -0.86 7.44
CA TRP A 87 -9.99 0.18 7.87
C TRP A 87 -9.99 0.35 9.39
N GLU A 88 -9.94 -0.74 10.14
CA GLU A 88 -9.82 -0.69 11.61
C GLU A 88 -8.56 0.06 12.04
N GLN A 89 -7.43 -0.18 11.40
CA GLN A 89 -6.18 0.52 11.70
C GLN A 89 -6.27 2.01 11.41
N ILE A 90 -6.88 2.39 10.30
CA ILE A 90 -7.11 3.80 9.95
C ILE A 90 -8.03 4.48 10.97
N CYS A 91 -9.06 3.79 11.44
CA CYS A 91 -9.98 4.32 12.45
C CYS A 91 -9.34 4.45 13.84
N MET A 92 -8.42 3.55 14.18
CA MET A 92 -7.77 3.54 15.50
C MET A 92 -6.60 4.52 15.61
N PHE A 93 -5.89 4.75 14.53
CA PHE A 93 -4.61 5.45 14.51
C PHE A 93 -4.58 6.57 13.45
N SER A 94 -3.42 6.80 12.88
CA SER A 94 -3.26 7.79 11.82
C SER A 94 -3.95 7.36 10.51
N SER A 95 -4.27 8.32 9.69
CA SER A 95 -4.82 8.08 8.35
C SER A 95 -3.76 7.66 7.32
N ARG A 96 -2.51 7.47 7.75
CA ARG A 96 -1.39 7.15 6.86
C ARG A 96 -1.42 5.68 6.44
N ASP A 97 -1.95 5.45 5.25
CA ASP A 97 -2.10 4.14 4.63
C ASP A 97 -0.77 3.42 4.41
N GLN A 98 0.29 4.16 4.11
CA GLN A 98 1.64 3.62 3.91
C GLN A 98 2.23 3.02 5.20
N ILE A 99 1.76 3.47 6.36
CA ILE A 99 2.20 2.92 7.65
C ILE A 99 1.38 1.70 8.05
N SER A 100 0.06 1.75 7.87
CA SER A 100 -0.85 0.67 8.30
C SER A 100 -0.90 -0.51 7.33
N PHE A 101 -0.80 -0.28 6.04
CA PHE A 101 -0.94 -1.34 5.04
C PHE A 101 0.10 -2.46 5.17
N PRO A 102 1.41 -2.18 5.32
CA PRO A 102 2.40 -3.24 5.51
C PRO A 102 2.14 -4.09 6.76
N PHE A 103 1.71 -3.46 7.85
CA PHE A 103 1.34 -4.17 9.08
C PHE A 103 0.16 -5.11 8.84
N VAL A 104 -0.88 -4.65 8.18
CA VAL A 104 -2.07 -5.47 7.87
C VAL A 104 -1.71 -6.67 7.00
N CYS A 105 -0.91 -6.47 5.96
CA CYS A 105 -0.42 -7.56 5.12
C CYS A 105 0.35 -8.60 5.94
N HIS A 106 1.23 -8.15 6.82
CA HIS A 106 2.01 -9.03 7.70
C HIS A 106 1.11 -9.84 8.63
N GLN A 107 0.11 -9.22 9.24
CA GLN A 107 -0.83 -9.89 10.14
C GLN A 107 -1.65 -10.96 9.42
N LEU A 108 -1.97 -10.76 8.17
CA LEU A 108 -2.80 -11.69 7.38
C LEU A 108 -1.98 -12.66 6.52
N GLY A 109 -0.65 -12.61 6.61
CA GLY A 109 0.22 -13.47 5.80
C GLY A 109 0.19 -13.13 4.32
N ILE A 110 -0.16 -11.91 3.95
CA ILE A 110 -0.15 -11.44 2.57
C ILE A 110 1.22 -10.86 2.24
N LYS A 111 1.85 -11.39 1.20
CA LYS A 111 3.07 -10.83 0.64
C LYS A 111 2.74 -10.18 -0.71
N PRO A 112 2.64 -8.85 -0.79
CA PRO A 112 2.30 -8.19 -2.04
C PRO A 112 3.35 -8.43 -3.11
N THR A 113 2.90 -8.57 -4.35
CA THR A 113 3.78 -8.53 -5.51
C THR A 113 4.15 -7.08 -5.80
N ILE A 114 5.42 -6.84 -6.11
CA ILE A 114 5.89 -5.49 -6.44
C ILE A 114 5.64 -5.22 -7.92
N LEU A 115 4.89 -4.16 -8.19
CA LEU A 115 4.67 -3.67 -9.55
C LEU A 115 5.92 -2.98 -10.07
N PRO A 116 6.25 -3.11 -11.37
CA PRO A 116 7.41 -2.46 -11.96
C PRO A 116 7.21 -0.95 -12.05
N GLY A 117 8.29 -0.20 -11.80
CA GLY A 117 8.29 1.26 -11.88
C GLY A 117 7.82 1.94 -10.60
N ARG A 118 7.27 3.13 -10.74
CA ARG A 118 6.82 3.99 -9.63
C ARG A 118 5.38 4.45 -9.85
N ALA A 119 4.63 4.57 -8.77
CA ALA A 119 3.24 5.00 -8.80
C ALA A 119 3.05 6.43 -9.33
N ASN A 120 3.96 7.33 -9.01
CA ASN A 120 3.89 8.74 -9.38
C ASN A 120 4.53 9.07 -10.74
N THR A 121 5.08 8.08 -11.44
CA THR A 121 5.78 8.28 -12.70
C THR A 121 5.01 7.64 -13.83
N ILE A 122 4.28 8.45 -14.61
CA ILE A 122 3.58 7.99 -15.80
C ILE A 122 4.57 7.52 -16.87
N ARG A 123 5.75 8.14 -16.94
CA ARG A 123 6.82 7.77 -17.86
C ARG A 123 7.71 6.70 -17.26
N GLY A 124 7.93 5.63 -17.99
CA GLY A 124 8.76 4.49 -17.56
C GLY A 124 8.03 3.47 -16.70
N ASN A 125 6.72 3.52 -16.68
CA ASN A 125 5.86 2.57 -15.98
C ASN A 125 4.87 1.97 -16.97
N ASP A 126 4.92 0.65 -17.16
CA ASP A 126 4.08 -0.06 -18.12
C ASP A 126 2.63 -0.17 -17.70
N ILE A 127 2.34 0.02 -16.40
CA ILE A 127 1.02 -0.19 -15.82
C ILE A 127 0.22 1.11 -15.77
N MET A 128 0.83 2.22 -15.37
CA MET A 128 0.12 3.47 -15.16
C MET A 128 -0.58 3.99 -16.41
N PRO A 129 0.01 3.91 -17.62
CA PRO A 129 -0.71 4.27 -18.83
C PRO A 129 -1.94 3.40 -19.09
N GLN A 130 -1.94 2.15 -18.61
CA GLN A 130 -3.05 1.22 -18.77
C GLN A 130 -4.19 1.47 -17.76
N LEU A 131 -3.87 2.04 -16.61
CA LEU A 131 -4.82 2.25 -15.50
C LEU A 131 -5.45 3.65 -15.50
N ILE A 132 -4.82 4.63 -16.14
CA ILE A 132 -5.27 6.04 -16.11
C ILE A 132 -6.51 6.29 -16.98
N PHE A 133 -6.83 5.40 -17.89
CA PHE A 133 -7.91 5.61 -18.88
C PHE A 133 -9.32 5.74 -18.31
N SER A 134 -9.55 5.23 -17.12
CA SER A 134 -10.87 5.32 -16.49
C SER A 134 -11.16 6.67 -15.83
N HIS A 135 -10.16 7.53 -15.71
CA HIS A 135 -10.28 8.75 -14.90
C HIS A 135 -10.74 9.99 -15.68
N HIS A 136 -10.56 10.01 -17.00
CA HIS A 136 -10.87 11.18 -17.80
C HIS A 136 -12.29 11.26 -18.35
N SER A 137 -13.11 10.26 -18.11
CA SER A 137 -14.50 10.24 -18.58
C SER A 137 -15.50 10.83 -17.59
N ARG A 138 -15.02 11.40 -16.48
CA ARG A 138 -15.88 12.06 -15.48
C ARG A 138 -15.56 13.53 -15.39
N VAL A 139 -15.93 14.21 -16.39
CA VAL A 139 -16.11 15.65 -16.26
C VAL A 139 -17.59 15.95 -16.29
#